data_112c047447114c9e7b751b095c3c9787
#
_entry.id   112c047447114c9e7b751b095c3c9787
#
_cell.length_a   1.000
_cell.length_b   1.000
_cell.length_c   1.000
_cell.angle_alpha   90.00
_cell.angle_beta   90.00
_cell.angle_gamma   90.00
#
_symmetry.space_group_name_H-M   'P 1'
#
loop_
_entity.id
_entity.type
_entity.pdbx_description
1 polymer ?
#
loop_
_entity_poly.entity_id
_entity_poly.type
_entity_poly.pdbx_seq_one_letter_code
_entity_poly.pdbx_strand_id
1 'polypeptide(L)'
;MIYDALIAPFTEFEFMRRALAAVIALALGGAPIGVFLMLRRMSLVGDAMAHAILPGAAIGFLLSGLSLFAMTAGGLIAGFTVAILAGVVARTTELKEDASLATFYLASLALGVTIVSIKGTNIDLLHVLFGNILAMDDPTLLVIASNATITLIVLAVIYRPLVIESVDPVFLRTVSRAGAPAHLAFLALVVVNLVNGFQALGTLLAVGLMILPAGIARFWSRDITGMICIAVVSAMVSGYAGLVLSFQTKVPSGPAIILVAALLYMASVLFGSVSGVIRQMFPGRHLEA
;
A
#
# COMPACT_ATOMS: atom_id res chain seq x y z
N MET A 1 -29.06 19.55 3.35
CA MET A 1 -28.34 19.36 2.08
C MET A 1 -26.85 19.01 2.27
N ILE A 2 -25.98 19.89 2.83
CA ILE A 2 -24.53 19.54 3.02
C ILE A 2 -24.36 18.44 4.07
N TYR A 3 -25.08 18.52 5.19
CA TYR A 3 -25.07 17.50 6.23
C TYR A 3 -25.53 16.14 5.70
N ASP A 4 -26.64 16.11 4.99
CA ASP A 4 -27.22 14.88 4.43
C ASP A 4 -26.29 14.22 3.40
N ALA A 5 -25.54 15.02 2.66
CA ALA A 5 -24.62 14.51 1.63
C ALA A 5 -23.29 14.01 2.19
N LEU A 6 -22.73 14.65 3.23
CA LEU A 6 -21.38 14.37 3.70
C LEU A 6 -21.35 13.58 5.01
N ILE A 7 -22.25 13.85 5.95
CA ILE A 7 -22.19 13.30 7.32
C ILE A 7 -23.25 12.22 7.54
N ALA A 8 -24.46 12.39 7.05
CA ALA A 8 -25.56 11.45 7.27
C ALA A 8 -25.21 10.01 6.85
N PRO A 9 -24.51 9.74 5.73
CA PRO A 9 -24.13 8.37 5.37
C PRO A 9 -23.34 7.64 6.46
N PHE A 10 -22.52 8.35 7.21
CA PHE A 10 -21.68 7.78 8.28
C PHE A 10 -22.41 7.70 9.62
N THR A 11 -23.45 8.49 9.86
CA THR A 11 -24.25 8.44 11.09
C THR A 11 -25.38 7.42 11.01
N GLU A 12 -25.99 7.26 9.84
CA GLU A 12 -27.14 6.40 9.64
C GLU A 12 -26.78 4.96 9.27
N PHE A 13 -25.67 4.75 8.53
CA PHE A 13 -25.31 3.44 8.00
C PHE A 13 -24.06 2.87 8.68
N GLU A 14 -24.20 1.72 9.31
CA GLU A 14 -23.13 1.02 10.01
C GLU A 14 -21.99 0.59 9.06
N PHE A 15 -22.33 0.10 7.87
CA PHE A 15 -21.35 -0.32 6.88
C PHE A 15 -20.45 0.84 6.42
N MET A 16 -20.97 2.08 6.36
CA MET A 16 -20.18 3.26 6.04
C MET A 16 -19.19 3.62 7.14
N ARG A 17 -19.59 3.45 8.42
CA ARG A 17 -18.67 3.66 9.55
C ARG A 17 -17.54 2.64 9.55
N ARG A 18 -17.87 1.35 9.31
CA ARG A 18 -16.85 0.29 9.18
C ARG A 18 -15.89 0.57 8.03
N ALA A 19 -16.42 0.93 6.86
CA ALA A 19 -15.62 1.29 5.69
C ALA A 19 -14.68 2.48 5.99
N LEU A 20 -15.16 3.52 6.66
CA LEU A 20 -14.34 4.67 7.04
C LEU A 20 -13.26 4.28 8.04
N ALA A 21 -13.57 3.48 9.05
CA ALA A 21 -12.60 2.98 10.02
C ALA A 21 -11.51 2.14 9.35
N ALA A 22 -11.88 1.29 8.38
CA ALA A 22 -10.94 0.51 7.60
C ALA A 22 -10.01 1.36 6.74
N VAL A 23 -10.55 2.40 6.07
CA VAL A 23 -9.76 3.35 5.29
C VAL A 23 -8.77 4.10 6.19
N ILE A 24 -9.20 4.54 7.37
CA ILE A 24 -8.31 5.20 8.34
C ILE A 24 -7.19 4.26 8.79
N ALA A 25 -7.52 3.02 9.12
CA ALA A 25 -6.51 2.02 9.51
C ALA A 25 -5.52 1.74 8.38
N LEU A 26 -6.00 1.58 7.13
CA LEU A 26 -5.13 1.43 5.97
C LEU A 26 -4.26 2.65 5.70
N ALA A 27 -4.81 3.85 5.85
CA ALA A 27 -4.06 5.09 5.68
C ALA A 27 -2.92 5.18 6.72
N LEU A 28 -3.19 4.83 7.97
CA LEU A 28 -2.19 4.81 9.05
C LEU A 28 -1.12 3.74 8.85
N GLY A 29 -1.49 2.55 8.41
CA GLY A 29 -0.54 1.45 8.17
C GLY A 29 0.19 1.57 6.84
N GLY A 30 -0.53 1.83 5.75
CA GLY A 30 0.00 1.76 4.39
C GLY A 30 0.73 3.02 3.93
N ALA A 31 0.19 4.23 4.19
CA ALA A 31 0.79 5.45 3.67
C ALA A 31 2.23 5.71 4.14
N PRO A 32 2.62 5.47 5.41
CA PRO A 32 4.02 5.56 5.83
C PRO A 32 4.94 4.57 5.11
N ILE A 33 4.48 3.33 4.87
CA ILE A 33 5.22 2.35 4.08
C ILE A 33 5.44 2.86 2.66
N GLY A 34 4.39 3.40 2.03
CA GLY A 34 4.47 3.99 0.70
C GLY A 34 5.51 5.10 0.59
N VAL A 35 5.64 5.95 1.61
CA VAL A 35 6.68 7.00 1.67
C VAL A 35 8.07 6.38 1.60
N PHE A 36 8.36 5.34 2.39
CA PHE A 36 9.65 4.67 2.35
C PHE A 36 9.89 3.91 1.04
N LEU A 37 8.87 3.27 0.46
CA LEU A 37 8.98 2.65 -0.86
C LEU A 37 9.35 3.68 -1.93
N MET A 38 8.74 4.85 -1.90
CA MET A 38 9.04 5.92 -2.85
C MET A 38 10.43 6.51 -2.66
N LEU A 39 10.87 6.72 -1.41
CA LEU A 39 12.22 7.20 -1.10
C LEU A 39 13.32 6.22 -1.58
N ARG A 40 13.04 4.93 -1.51
CA ARG A 40 13.93 3.86 -1.98
C ARG A 40 13.83 3.60 -3.48
N ARG A 41 13.00 4.32 -4.21
CA ARG A 41 12.70 4.12 -5.65
C ARG A 41 12.09 2.74 -5.94
N MET A 42 11.37 2.18 -5.00
CA MET A 42 10.72 0.87 -5.04
C MET A 42 9.19 0.99 -5.16
N SER A 43 8.69 2.00 -5.85
CA SER A 43 7.24 2.26 -5.95
C SER A 43 6.45 1.14 -6.65
N LEU A 44 7.09 0.38 -7.52
CA LEU A 44 6.47 -0.76 -8.22
C LEU A 44 6.40 -2.03 -7.34
N VAL A 45 7.10 -2.07 -6.22
CA VAL A 45 7.12 -3.24 -5.31
C VAL A 45 5.73 -3.55 -4.76
N GLY A 46 4.92 -2.54 -4.50
CA GLY A 46 3.54 -2.73 -4.06
C GLY A 46 2.72 -3.55 -5.04
N ASP A 47 2.77 -3.19 -6.32
CA ASP A 47 2.07 -3.91 -7.38
C ASP A 47 2.68 -5.31 -7.63
N ALA A 48 4.01 -5.39 -7.70
CA ALA A 48 4.71 -6.65 -7.84
C ALA A 48 4.35 -7.65 -6.72
N MET A 49 4.31 -7.21 -5.47
CA MET A 49 3.97 -8.05 -4.33
C MET A 49 2.50 -8.46 -4.34
N ALA A 50 1.57 -7.61 -4.79
CA ALA A 50 0.17 -7.97 -4.94
C ALA A 50 0.00 -9.19 -5.87
N HIS A 51 0.78 -9.27 -6.93
CA HIS A 51 0.78 -10.42 -7.83
C HIS A 51 1.60 -11.61 -7.29
N ALA A 52 2.67 -11.38 -6.54
CA ALA A 52 3.49 -12.42 -5.93
C ALA A 52 2.72 -13.30 -4.92
N ILE A 53 1.69 -12.75 -4.29
CA ILE A 53 0.86 -13.41 -3.29
C ILE A 53 -0.12 -14.44 -3.91
N LEU A 54 -0.48 -14.27 -5.19
CA LEU A 54 -1.54 -15.05 -5.85
C LEU A 54 -1.37 -16.57 -5.79
N PRO A 55 -0.19 -17.19 -6.09
CA PRO A 55 -0.06 -18.64 -6.06
C PRO A 55 -0.27 -19.21 -4.66
N GLY A 56 0.19 -18.50 -3.64
CA GLY A 56 -0.01 -18.92 -2.25
C GLY A 56 -1.47 -18.87 -1.83
N ALA A 57 -2.17 -17.79 -2.18
CA ALA A 57 -3.60 -17.67 -1.94
C ALA A 57 -4.39 -18.75 -2.72
N ALA A 58 -4.00 -19.05 -3.97
CA ALA A 58 -4.59 -20.11 -4.78
C ALA A 58 -4.38 -21.49 -4.16
N ILE A 59 -3.18 -21.80 -3.66
CA ILE A 59 -2.89 -23.05 -2.94
C ILE A 59 -3.73 -23.13 -1.67
N GLY A 60 -3.80 -22.06 -0.87
CA GLY A 60 -4.63 -22.00 0.33
C GLY A 60 -6.12 -22.29 0.02
N PHE A 61 -6.64 -21.70 -1.06
CA PHE A 61 -7.98 -21.99 -1.56
C PHE A 61 -8.17 -23.46 -1.97
N LEU A 62 -7.21 -24.05 -2.68
CA LEU A 62 -7.30 -25.43 -3.14
C LEU A 62 -7.28 -26.44 -1.98
N LEU A 63 -6.56 -26.12 -0.89
CA LEU A 63 -6.43 -27.04 0.26
C LEU A 63 -7.64 -26.94 1.21
N SER A 64 -8.22 -25.75 1.39
CA SER A 64 -9.20 -25.49 2.45
C SER A 64 -10.47 -24.76 1.95
N GLY A 65 -10.66 -24.66 0.63
CA GLY A 65 -11.79 -23.92 0.04
C GLY A 65 -11.68 -22.42 0.32
N LEU A 66 -12.84 -21.76 0.49
CA LEU A 66 -12.94 -20.32 0.77
C LEU A 66 -12.55 -19.96 2.23
N SER A 67 -11.56 -20.63 2.79
CA SER A 67 -11.03 -20.30 4.11
C SER A 67 -10.13 -19.07 4.02
N LEU A 68 -10.59 -17.95 4.56
CA LEU A 68 -9.82 -16.69 4.61
C LEU A 68 -8.46 -16.89 5.28
N PHE A 69 -8.41 -17.67 6.36
CA PHE A 69 -7.17 -17.97 7.07
C PHE A 69 -6.15 -18.73 6.19
N ALA A 70 -6.59 -19.76 5.47
CA ALA A 70 -5.69 -20.55 4.63
C ALA A 70 -5.19 -19.74 3.43
N MET A 71 -6.04 -18.92 2.84
CA MET A 71 -5.66 -18.01 1.74
C MET A 71 -4.69 -16.92 2.22
N THR A 72 -4.91 -16.35 3.44
CA THR A 72 -3.98 -15.39 4.05
C THR A 72 -2.63 -16.02 4.33
N ALA A 73 -2.61 -17.17 4.98
CA ALA A 73 -1.37 -17.88 5.31
C ALA A 73 -0.59 -18.25 4.05
N GLY A 74 -1.27 -18.78 3.03
CA GLY A 74 -0.66 -19.09 1.73
C GLY A 74 -0.10 -17.83 1.05
N GLY A 75 -0.86 -16.74 1.02
CA GLY A 75 -0.42 -15.47 0.48
C GLY A 75 0.80 -14.89 1.20
N LEU A 76 0.83 -14.94 2.53
CA LEU A 76 1.98 -14.52 3.34
C LEU A 76 3.22 -15.37 3.00
N ILE A 77 3.09 -16.69 2.96
CA ILE A 77 4.21 -17.59 2.63
C ILE A 77 4.77 -17.27 1.24
N ALA A 78 3.92 -17.14 0.23
CA ALA A 78 4.35 -16.79 -1.12
C ALA A 78 5.00 -15.40 -1.19
N GLY A 79 4.38 -14.39 -0.60
CA GLY A 79 4.92 -13.03 -0.56
C GLY A 79 6.27 -12.95 0.14
N PHE A 80 6.42 -13.60 1.30
CA PHE A 80 7.70 -13.66 2.00
C PHE A 80 8.76 -14.44 1.19
N THR A 81 8.38 -15.52 0.54
CA THR A 81 9.29 -16.30 -0.31
C THR A 81 9.84 -15.42 -1.43
N VAL A 82 8.99 -14.73 -2.16
CA VAL A 82 9.40 -13.81 -3.23
C VAL A 82 10.25 -12.67 -2.69
N ALA A 83 9.86 -12.05 -1.58
CA ALA A 83 10.63 -10.96 -0.97
C ALA A 83 12.04 -11.39 -0.55
N ILE A 84 12.16 -12.58 0.09
CA ILE A 84 13.45 -13.12 0.54
C ILE A 84 14.31 -13.49 -0.68
N LEU A 85 13.76 -14.19 -1.66
CA LEU A 85 14.50 -14.59 -2.87
C LEU A 85 15.00 -13.37 -3.64
N ALA A 86 14.14 -12.36 -3.84
CA ALA A 86 14.53 -11.13 -4.51
C ALA A 86 15.61 -10.38 -3.73
N GLY A 87 15.46 -10.26 -2.40
CA GLY A 87 16.44 -9.63 -1.54
C GLY A 87 17.79 -10.36 -1.50
N VAL A 88 17.80 -11.68 -1.53
CA VAL A 88 19.03 -12.49 -1.62
C VAL A 88 19.73 -12.25 -2.94
N VAL A 89 19.01 -12.34 -4.07
CA VAL A 89 19.59 -12.13 -5.41
C VAL A 89 20.15 -10.72 -5.54
N ALA A 90 19.42 -9.69 -5.10
CA ALA A 90 19.90 -8.32 -5.13
C ALA A 90 21.17 -8.07 -4.29
N ARG A 91 21.41 -8.87 -3.26
CA ARG A 91 22.61 -8.77 -2.41
C ARG A 91 23.79 -9.61 -2.89
N THR A 92 23.53 -10.68 -3.65
CA THR A 92 24.55 -11.61 -4.12
C THR A 92 24.96 -11.40 -5.57
N THR A 93 24.20 -10.58 -6.30
CA THR A 93 24.43 -10.26 -7.71
C THR A 93 24.46 -8.75 -7.95
N GLU A 94 24.79 -8.32 -9.16
CA GLU A 94 24.74 -6.92 -9.59
C GLU A 94 23.34 -6.42 -9.94
N LEU A 95 22.33 -7.29 -9.85
CA LEU A 95 20.94 -6.93 -10.14
C LEU A 95 20.39 -5.97 -9.08
N LYS A 96 19.70 -4.93 -9.55
CA LYS A 96 18.96 -4.02 -8.67
C LYS A 96 17.77 -4.76 -8.04
N GLU A 97 17.43 -4.40 -6.82
CA GLU A 97 16.34 -5.01 -6.05
C GLU A 97 15.00 -4.99 -6.80
N ASP A 98 14.68 -3.89 -7.48
CA ASP A 98 13.47 -3.74 -8.29
C ASP A 98 13.42 -4.75 -9.46
N ALA A 99 14.54 -4.94 -10.16
CA ALA A 99 14.64 -5.91 -11.26
C ALA A 99 14.54 -7.37 -10.76
N SER A 100 15.15 -7.66 -9.61
CA SER A 100 15.06 -8.99 -8.98
C SER A 100 13.62 -9.29 -8.55
N LEU A 101 12.96 -8.33 -7.89
CA LEU A 101 11.55 -8.44 -7.53
C LEU A 101 10.66 -8.66 -8.77
N ALA A 102 10.89 -7.90 -9.86
CA ALA A 102 10.13 -8.04 -11.10
C ALA A 102 10.22 -9.46 -11.66
N THR A 103 11.39 -10.07 -11.66
CA THR A 103 11.59 -11.45 -12.15
C THR A 103 10.84 -12.46 -11.31
N PHE A 104 10.96 -12.38 -9.97
CA PHE A 104 10.33 -13.35 -9.08
C PHE A 104 8.82 -13.21 -9.03
N TYR A 105 8.26 -11.98 -9.08
CA TYR A 105 6.81 -11.84 -9.10
C TYR A 105 6.20 -12.33 -10.40
N LEU A 106 6.85 -12.12 -11.56
CA LEU A 106 6.37 -12.66 -12.83
C LEU A 106 6.34 -14.20 -12.82
N ALA A 107 7.39 -14.84 -12.29
CA ALA A 107 7.41 -16.27 -12.12
C ALA A 107 6.29 -16.74 -11.16
N SER A 108 6.11 -16.04 -10.05
CA SER A 108 5.04 -16.32 -9.09
C SER A 108 3.66 -16.14 -9.70
N LEU A 109 3.42 -15.06 -10.44
CA LEU A 109 2.17 -14.80 -11.15
C LEU A 109 1.85 -15.93 -12.15
N ALA A 110 2.83 -16.30 -12.98
CA ALA A 110 2.68 -17.39 -13.95
C ALA A 110 2.31 -18.70 -13.26
N LEU A 111 2.94 -19.00 -12.13
CA LEU A 111 2.65 -20.16 -11.31
C LEU A 111 1.23 -20.11 -10.72
N GLY A 112 0.80 -18.96 -10.19
CA GLY A 112 -0.55 -18.74 -9.68
C GLY A 112 -1.62 -18.94 -10.74
N VAL A 113 -1.46 -18.32 -11.91
CA VAL A 113 -2.37 -18.46 -13.05
C VAL A 113 -2.45 -19.92 -13.51
N THR A 114 -1.30 -20.61 -13.57
CA THR A 114 -1.25 -22.04 -13.95
C THR A 114 -2.04 -22.89 -12.96
N ILE A 115 -1.85 -22.71 -11.66
CA ILE A 115 -2.56 -23.46 -10.62
C ILE A 115 -4.08 -23.26 -10.74
N VAL A 116 -4.54 -22.02 -10.90
CA VAL A 116 -5.96 -21.69 -11.05
C VAL A 116 -6.54 -22.31 -12.33
N SER A 117 -5.79 -22.23 -13.44
CA SER A 117 -6.24 -22.74 -14.75
C SER A 117 -6.41 -24.26 -14.77
N ILE A 118 -5.49 -25.02 -14.15
CA ILE A 118 -5.54 -26.49 -14.12
C ILE A 118 -6.76 -26.99 -13.34
N LYS A 119 -7.15 -26.30 -12.29
CA LYS A 119 -8.27 -26.71 -11.42
C LYS A 119 -9.64 -26.19 -11.86
N GLY A 120 -9.72 -25.35 -12.91
CA GLY A 120 -10.98 -24.87 -13.48
C GLY A 120 -11.85 -24.06 -12.51
N THR A 121 -11.21 -23.34 -11.57
CA THR A 121 -11.94 -22.52 -10.60
C THR A 121 -12.48 -21.26 -11.30
N ASN A 122 -13.82 -21.09 -11.32
CA ASN A 122 -14.48 -19.84 -11.73
C ASN A 122 -14.35 -18.79 -10.61
N ILE A 123 -13.10 -18.44 -10.24
CA ILE A 123 -12.87 -17.32 -9.33
C ILE A 123 -13.16 -16.07 -10.14
N ASP A 124 -14.12 -15.27 -9.70
CA ASP A 124 -14.39 -13.96 -10.28
C ASP A 124 -13.19 -13.03 -9.95
N LEU A 125 -12.24 -12.97 -10.88
CA LEU A 125 -11.02 -12.15 -10.77
C LEU A 125 -11.36 -10.68 -10.56
N LEU A 126 -12.49 -10.20 -11.07
CA LEU A 126 -12.93 -8.82 -10.86
C LEU A 126 -13.29 -8.58 -9.40
N HIS A 127 -13.96 -9.53 -8.75
CA HIS A 127 -14.30 -9.41 -7.34
C HIS A 127 -13.06 -9.39 -6.44
N VAL A 128 -12.06 -10.20 -6.76
CA VAL A 128 -10.76 -10.23 -6.06
C VAL A 128 -9.97 -8.94 -6.30
N LEU A 129 -10.01 -8.39 -7.53
CA LEU A 129 -9.24 -7.21 -7.90
C LEU A 129 -9.79 -5.91 -7.28
N PHE A 130 -11.12 -5.77 -7.26
CA PHE A 130 -11.76 -4.54 -6.79
C PHE A 130 -12.18 -4.60 -5.32
N GLY A 131 -12.28 -5.80 -4.75
CA GLY A 131 -12.74 -5.99 -3.37
C GLY A 131 -14.12 -5.35 -3.11
N ASN A 132 -14.58 -5.40 -1.87
CA ASN A 132 -15.79 -4.71 -1.46
C ASN A 132 -15.66 -4.19 -0.02
N ILE A 133 -15.11 -2.99 0.12
CA ILE A 133 -14.93 -2.35 1.44
C ILE A 133 -16.26 -2.14 2.18
N LEU A 134 -17.38 -2.00 1.46
CA LEU A 134 -18.70 -1.78 2.06
C LEU A 134 -19.32 -3.07 2.62
N ALA A 135 -18.85 -4.25 2.21
CA ALA A 135 -19.30 -5.54 2.71
C ALA A 135 -18.41 -6.10 3.85
N MET A 136 -17.57 -5.26 4.44
CA MET A 136 -16.63 -5.66 5.49
C MET A 136 -17.36 -6.00 6.79
N ASP A 137 -16.95 -7.11 7.41
CA ASP A 137 -17.38 -7.54 8.74
C ASP A 137 -16.43 -7.04 9.86
N ASP A 138 -16.89 -7.14 11.11
CA ASP A 138 -16.11 -6.69 12.27
C ASP A 138 -14.81 -7.47 12.47
N PRO A 139 -14.74 -8.81 12.28
CA PRO A 139 -13.48 -9.54 12.36
C PRO A 139 -12.43 -9.04 11.36
N THR A 140 -12.82 -8.78 10.11
CA THR A 140 -11.90 -8.25 9.09
C THR A 140 -11.42 -6.84 9.44
N LEU A 141 -12.30 -5.98 9.97
CA LEU A 141 -11.92 -4.66 10.45
C LEU A 141 -10.89 -4.74 11.59
N LEU A 142 -11.06 -5.65 12.54
CA LEU A 142 -10.11 -5.89 13.63
C LEU A 142 -8.75 -6.36 13.11
N VAL A 143 -8.72 -7.23 12.10
CA VAL A 143 -7.47 -7.67 11.46
C VAL A 143 -6.74 -6.49 10.81
N ILE A 144 -7.43 -5.62 10.08
CA ILE A 144 -6.83 -4.46 9.44
C ILE A 144 -6.32 -3.47 10.49
N ALA A 145 -7.11 -3.18 11.53
CA ALA A 145 -6.71 -2.26 12.59
C ALA A 145 -5.52 -2.77 13.40
N SER A 146 -5.50 -4.08 13.72
CA SER A 146 -4.37 -4.71 14.40
C SER A 146 -3.10 -4.68 13.53
N ASN A 147 -3.24 -4.98 12.23
CA ASN A 147 -2.14 -4.88 11.27
C ASN A 147 -1.59 -3.45 11.19
N ALA A 148 -2.44 -2.44 11.10
CA ALA A 148 -2.02 -1.04 11.10
C ALA A 148 -1.25 -0.67 12.38
N THR A 149 -1.75 -1.11 13.53
CA THR A 149 -1.11 -0.88 14.84
C THR A 149 0.27 -1.55 14.90
N ILE A 150 0.36 -2.82 14.53
CA ILE A 150 1.64 -3.56 14.48
C ILE A 150 2.61 -2.86 13.52
N THR A 151 2.13 -2.45 12.35
CA THR A 151 2.93 -1.73 11.36
C THR A 151 3.52 -0.45 11.92
N LEU A 152 2.71 0.37 12.59
CA LEU A 152 3.18 1.63 13.19
C LEU A 152 4.21 1.37 14.29
N ILE A 153 3.99 0.38 15.16
CA ILE A 153 4.93 0.02 16.22
C ILE A 153 6.27 -0.46 15.63
N VAL A 154 6.22 -1.41 14.70
CA VAL A 154 7.45 -1.93 14.08
C VAL A 154 8.16 -0.83 13.29
N LEU A 155 7.43 -0.02 12.52
CA LEU A 155 8.00 1.09 11.78
C LEU A 155 8.66 2.12 12.72
N ALA A 156 8.06 2.42 13.87
CA ALA A 156 8.66 3.30 14.89
C ALA A 156 9.98 2.74 15.43
N VAL A 157 10.06 1.42 15.66
CA VAL A 157 11.28 0.75 16.14
C VAL A 157 12.39 0.80 15.09
N ILE A 158 12.05 0.50 13.82
CA ILE A 158 13.05 0.46 12.72
C ILE A 158 13.24 1.82 12.03
N TYR A 159 12.55 2.88 12.48
CA TYR A 159 12.52 4.17 11.80
C TYR A 159 13.91 4.74 11.56
N ARG A 160 14.74 4.83 12.61
CA ARG A 160 16.09 5.39 12.51
C ARG A 160 16.99 4.64 11.52
N PRO A 161 17.20 3.32 11.64
CA PRO A 161 18.00 2.58 10.67
C PRO A 161 17.41 2.62 9.26
N LEU A 162 16.06 2.66 9.12
CA LEU A 162 15.39 2.73 7.84
C LEU A 162 15.64 4.07 7.12
N VAL A 163 15.59 5.18 7.85
CA VAL A 163 15.93 6.53 7.33
C VAL A 163 17.36 6.58 6.88
N ILE A 164 18.31 6.15 7.71
CA ILE A 164 19.74 6.18 7.39
C ILE A 164 20.02 5.30 6.15
N GLU A 165 19.44 4.10 6.09
CA GLU A 165 19.61 3.20 4.95
C GLU A 165 19.01 3.76 3.65
N SER A 166 17.96 4.59 3.75
CA SER A 166 17.34 5.23 2.58
C SER A 166 18.16 6.39 2.03
N VAL A 167 19.01 7.02 2.87
CA VAL A 167 19.84 8.17 2.49
C VAL A 167 21.25 7.72 2.13
N ASP A 168 21.89 6.91 2.98
CA ASP A 168 23.26 6.40 2.79
C ASP A 168 23.39 4.96 3.32
N PRO A 169 23.12 3.97 2.46
CA PRO A 169 23.23 2.56 2.84
C PRO A 169 24.67 2.13 3.13
N VAL A 170 25.67 2.81 2.55
CA VAL A 170 27.09 2.50 2.78
C VAL A 170 27.50 2.92 4.18
N PHE A 171 27.14 4.14 4.57
CA PHE A 171 27.38 4.65 5.93
C PHE A 171 26.75 3.74 6.99
N LEU A 172 25.48 3.32 6.80
CA LEU A 172 24.85 2.43 7.78
C LEU A 172 25.61 1.12 7.95
N ARG A 173 26.11 0.53 6.86
CA ARG A 173 26.89 -0.74 6.93
C ARG A 173 28.21 -0.59 7.68
N THR A 174 28.84 0.58 7.66
CA THR A 174 30.10 0.83 8.38
C THR A 174 29.88 1.04 9.89
N VAL A 175 28.76 1.66 10.28
CA VAL A 175 28.46 2.05 11.66
C VAL A 175 27.64 1.02 12.41
N SER A 176 26.73 0.28 11.73
CA SER A 176 25.79 -0.62 12.38
C SER A 176 25.42 -1.83 11.52
N ARG A 177 25.19 -2.96 12.19
CA ARG A 177 24.63 -4.16 11.56
C ARG A 177 23.09 -4.12 11.45
N ALA A 178 22.46 -3.03 11.88
CA ALA A 178 20.99 -2.90 11.92
C ALA A 178 20.33 -2.73 10.54
N GLY A 179 21.08 -2.41 9.47
CA GLY A 179 20.54 -2.20 8.13
C GLY A 179 19.83 -3.44 7.57
N ALA A 180 20.50 -4.60 7.59
CA ALA A 180 19.90 -5.83 7.05
C ALA A 180 18.59 -6.25 7.76
N PRO A 181 18.52 -6.32 9.10
CA PRO A 181 17.27 -6.65 9.78
C PRO A 181 16.21 -5.57 9.61
N ALA A 182 16.55 -4.28 9.57
CA ALA A 182 15.59 -3.22 9.32
C ALA A 182 14.98 -3.31 7.91
N HIS A 183 15.79 -3.60 6.91
CA HIS A 183 15.33 -3.82 5.55
C HIS A 183 14.40 -5.03 5.43
N LEU A 184 14.78 -6.18 6.01
CA LEU A 184 13.93 -7.36 6.03
C LEU A 184 12.62 -7.13 6.78
N ALA A 185 12.66 -6.44 7.92
CA ALA A 185 11.46 -6.07 8.67
C ALA A 185 10.56 -5.13 7.84
N PHE A 186 11.15 -4.18 7.11
CA PHE A 186 10.40 -3.30 6.22
C PHE A 186 9.72 -4.07 5.08
N LEU A 187 10.43 -4.98 4.40
CA LEU A 187 9.83 -5.84 3.38
C LEU A 187 8.72 -6.72 3.96
N ALA A 188 8.91 -7.23 5.17
CA ALA A 188 7.88 -7.98 5.88
C ALA A 188 6.63 -7.13 6.12
N LEU A 189 6.78 -5.88 6.55
CA LEU A 189 5.65 -4.95 6.71
C LEU A 189 4.93 -4.69 5.38
N VAL A 190 5.66 -4.53 4.27
CA VAL A 190 5.08 -4.38 2.94
C VAL A 190 4.21 -5.59 2.61
N VAL A 191 4.75 -6.81 2.74
CA VAL A 191 4.03 -8.05 2.45
C VAL A 191 2.77 -8.19 3.31
N VAL A 192 2.90 -8.00 4.63
CA VAL A 192 1.78 -8.15 5.58
C VAL A 192 0.67 -7.14 5.30
N ASN A 193 1.03 -5.87 5.04
CA ASN A 193 0.03 -4.84 4.71
C ASN A 193 -0.67 -5.12 3.37
N LEU A 194 0.06 -5.59 2.37
CA LEU A 194 -0.54 -5.94 1.08
C LEU A 194 -1.44 -7.17 1.17
N VAL A 195 -1.01 -8.23 1.86
CA VAL A 195 -1.84 -9.44 2.02
C VAL A 195 -3.15 -9.14 2.74
N ASN A 196 -3.08 -8.42 3.87
CA ASN A 196 -4.28 -8.06 4.62
C ASN A 196 -5.15 -7.05 3.85
N GLY A 197 -4.53 -6.05 3.21
CA GLY A 197 -5.25 -5.08 2.39
C GLY A 197 -5.92 -5.71 1.16
N PHE A 198 -5.22 -6.63 0.50
CA PHE A 198 -5.72 -7.35 -0.67
C PHE A 198 -6.99 -8.15 -0.37
N GLN A 199 -6.96 -8.95 0.69
CA GLN A 199 -8.09 -9.81 1.03
C GLN A 199 -9.32 -9.03 1.52
N ALA A 200 -9.09 -7.94 2.23
CA ALA A 200 -10.16 -7.14 2.78
C ALA A 200 -10.77 -6.16 1.78
N LEU A 201 -9.96 -5.57 0.90
CA LEU A 201 -10.31 -4.37 0.15
C LEU A 201 -9.99 -4.44 -1.34
N GLY A 202 -9.33 -5.52 -1.77
CA GLY A 202 -8.85 -5.68 -3.14
C GLY A 202 -7.48 -5.05 -3.39
N THR A 203 -6.83 -5.54 -4.46
CA THR A 203 -5.46 -5.11 -4.82
C THR A 203 -5.36 -3.64 -5.16
N LEU A 204 -6.32 -3.12 -5.93
CA LEU A 204 -6.33 -1.74 -6.39
C LEU A 204 -6.30 -0.75 -5.22
N LEU A 205 -7.16 -0.98 -4.21
CA LEU A 205 -7.27 -0.07 -3.07
C LEU A 205 -6.06 -0.20 -2.13
N ALA A 206 -5.60 -1.43 -1.87
CA ALA A 206 -4.46 -1.66 -0.98
C ALA A 206 -3.18 -1.01 -1.52
N VAL A 207 -2.85 -1.23 -2.80
CA VAL A 207 -1.66 -0.65 -3.45
C VAL A 207 -1.83 0.86 -3.67
N GLY A 208 -3.00 1.27 -4.15
CA GLY A 208 -3.25 2.67 -4.50
C GLY A 208 -3.22 3.60 -3.29
N LEU A 209 -3.83 3.22 -2.16
CA LEU A 209 -3.79 3.99 -0.90
C LEU A 209 -2.41 3.99 -0.24
N MET A 210 -1.54 3.04 -0.57
CA MET A 210 -0.15 3.04 -0.13
C MET A 210 0.71 3.99 -0.97
N ILE A 211 0.58 3.98 -2.30
CA ILE A 211 1.52 4.66 -3.21
C ILE A 211 1.09 6.09 -3.56
N LEU A 212 -0.20 6.32 -3.92
CA LEU A 212 -0.65 7.65 -4.36
C LEU A 212 -0.47 8.73 -3.30
N PRO A 213 -0.84 8.51 -2.02
CA PRO A 213 -0.62 9.50 -0.97
C PRO A 213 0.85 9.81 -0.72
N ALA A 214 1.73 8.81 -0.84
CA ALA A 214 3.17 9.02 -0.76
C ALA A 214 3.69 9.90 -1.90
N GLY A 215 3.15 9.70 -3.11
CA GLY A 215 3.40 10.56 -4.26
C GLY A 215 2.96 12.01 -4.03
N ILE A 216 1.75 12.20 -3.49
CA ILE A 216 1.23 13.51 -3.11
C ILE A 216 2.20 14.21 -2.14
N ALA A 217 2.58 13.50 -1.07
CA ALA A 217 3.41 14.04 0.01
C ALA A 217 4.76 14.59 -0.49
N ARG A 218 5.35 13.97 -1.51
CA ARG A 218 6.63 14.38 -2.10
C ARG A 218 6.59 15.76 -2.76
N PHE A 219 5.42 16.21 -3.22
CA PHE A 219 5.27 17.54 -3.79
C PHE A 219 5.11 18.65 -2.72
N TRP A 220 4.81 18.28 -1.47
CA TRP A 220 4.50 19.23 -0.41
C TRP A 220 5.55 19.29 0.70
N SER A 221 6.35 18.24 0.92
CA SER A 221 7.39 18.22 1.96
C SER A 221 8.72 17.69 1.44
N ARG A 222 9.81 18.12 2.08
CA ARG A 222 11.18 17.63 1.88
C ARG A 222 11.63 16.72 3.01
N ASP A 223 11.08 16.86 4.20
CA ASP A 223 11.39 16.04 5.37
C ASP A 223 10.50 14.79 5.43
N ILE A 224 11.06 13.69 5.90
CA ILE A 224 10.38 12.38 5.92
C ILE A 224 9.15 12.41 6.83
N THR A 225 9.25 13.06 7.99
CA THR A 225 8.13 13.15 8.94
C THR A 225 6.96 13.94 8.33
N GLY A 226 7.24 15.07 7.69
CA GLY A 226 6.23 15.86 6.97
C GLY A 226 5.62 15.07 5.81
N MET A 227 6.44 14.31 5.06
CA MET A 227 5.91 13.42 4.02
C MET A 227 4.97 12.35 4.58
N ILE A 228 5.32 11.71 5.71
CA ILE A 228 4.44 10.71 6.35
C ILE A 228 3.13 11.36 6.80
N CYS A 229 3.17 12.51 7.46
CA CYS A 229 1.95 13.20 7.89
C CYS A 229 1.05 13.57 6.71
N ILE A 230 1.61 14.17 5.65
CA ILE A 230 0.85 14.54 4.45
C ILE A 230 0.30 13.32 3.73
N ALA A 231 1.07 12.23 3.64
CA ALA A 231 0.61 10.99 3.04
C ALA A 231 -0.58 10.40 3.80
N VAL A 232 -0.51 10.32 5.13
CA VAL A 232 -1.62 9.83 5.96
C VAL A 232 -2.85 10.70 5.81
N VAL A 233 -2.71 12.02 5.89
CA VAL A 233 -3.84 12.96 5.74
C VAL A 233 -4.45 12.86 4.34
N SER A 234 -3.65 12.83 3.29
CA SER A 234 -4.15 12.72 1.91
C SER A 234 -4.83 11.37 1.66
N ALA A 235 -4.34 10.27 2.25
CA ALA A 235 -5.01 8.97 2.21
C ALA A 235 -6.38 9.01 2.91
N MET A 236 -6.46 9.60 4.09
CA MET A 236 -7.73 9.75 4.83
C MET A 236 -8.73 10.63 4.06
N VAL A 237 -8.28 11.75 3.50
CA VAL A 237 -9.12 12.65 2.69
C VAL A 237 -9.62 11.93 1.44
N SER A 238 -8.73 11.21 0.73
CA SER A 238 -9.11 10.44 -0.45
C SER A 238 -10.13 9.36 -0.11
N GLY A 239 -9.92 8.67 1.00
CA GLY A 239 -10.82 7.63 1.46
C GLY A 239 -12.19 8.16 1.85
N TYR A 240 -12.25 9.21 2.66
CA TYR A 240 -13.50 9.85 3.04
C TYR A 240 -14.27 10.37 1.81
N ALA A 241 -13.63 11.17 0.97
CA ALA A 241 -14.27 11.74 -0.20
C ALA A 241 -14.68 10.67 -1.23
N GLY A 242 -13.85 9.63 -1.40
CA GLY A 242 -14.16 8.51 -2.27
C GLY A 242 -15.34 7.67 -1.77
N LEU A 243 -15.47 7.44 -0.46
CA LEU A 243 -16.63 6.78 0.13
C LEU A 243 -17.92 7.59 -0.06
N VAL A 244 -17.87 8.91 0.15
CA VAL A 244 -19.01 9.81 -0.10
C VAL A 244 -19.40 9.76 -1.57
N LEU A 245 -18.44 9.86 -2.47
CA LEU A 245 -18.66 9.78 -3.91
C LEU A 245 -19.32 8.45 -4.30
N SER A 246 -18.77 7.34 -3.81
CA SER A 246 -19.31 5.98 -4.03
C SER A 246 -20.77 5.85 -3.57
N PHE A 247 -21.07 6.37 -2.38
CA PHE A 247 -22.42 6.33 -1.83
C PHE A 247 -23.44 7.10 -2.68
N GLN A 248 -23.05 8.30 -3.15
CA GLN A 248 -23.94 9.16 -3.94
C GLN A 248 -24.13 8.67 -5.39
N THR A 249 -23.04 8.18 -6.01
CA THR A 249 -23.04 7.82 -7.43
C THR A 249 -23.26 6.33 -7.71
N LYS A 250 -23.29 5.50 -6.65
CA LYS A 250 -23.36 4.02 -6.72
C LYS A 250 -22.22 3.38 -7.52
N VAL A 251 -21.08 4.05 -7.61
CA VAL A 251 -19.84 3.52 -8.21
C VAL A 251 -19.12 2.64 -7.19
N PRO A 252 -18.39 1.58 -7.60
CA PRO A 252 -17.60 0.76 -6.67
C PRO A 252 -16.66 1.62 -5.83
N SER A 253 -16.63 1.37 -4.52
CA SER A 253 -15.92 2.22 -3.54
C SER A 253 -14.41 2.24 -3.71
N GLY A 254 -13.79 1.09 -4.03
CA GLY A 254 -12.35 1.01 -4.28
C GLY A 254 -11.90 1.95 -5.40
N PRO A 255 -12.43 1.80 -6.63
CA PRO A 255 -12.15 2.73 -7.72
C PRO A 255 -12.45 4.20 -7.41
N ALA A 256 -13.57 4.49 -6.70
CA ALA A 256 -13.93 5.87 -6.34
C ALA A 256 -12.86 6.52 -5.44
N ILE A 257 -12.37 5.81 -4.43
CA ILE A 257 -11.30 6.27 -3.54
C ILE A 257 -10.00 6.54 -4.32
N ILE A 258 -9.62 5.63 -5.22
CA ILE A 258 -8.41 5.76 -6.02
C ILE A 258 -8.51 6.91 -7.02
N LEU A 259 -9.68 7.13 -7.63
CA LEU A 259 -9.90 8.28 -8.52
C LEU A 259 -9.74 9.62 -7.77
N VAL A 260 -10.30 9.73 -6.55
CA VAL A 260 -10.11 10.92 -5.72
C VAL A 260 -8.64 11.10 -5.36
N ALA A 261 -7.93 10.02 -4.96
CA ALA A 261 -6.50 10.09 -4.69
C ALA A 261 -5.69 10.52 -5.93
N ALA A 262 -6.04 10.02 -7.11
CA ALA A 262 -5.41 10.41 -8.38
C ALA A 262 -5.66 11.89 -8.72
N LEU A 263 -6.86 12.40 -8.49
CA LEU A 263 -7.17 13.83 -8.66
C LEU A 263 -6.35 14.70 -7.70
N LEU A 264 -6.23 14.31 -6.43
CA LEU A 264 -5.38 14.99 -5.46
C LEU A 264 -3.90 14.93 -5.85
N TYR A 265 -3.45 13.80 -6.41
CA TYR A 265 -2.10 13.68 -6.94
C TYR A 265 -1.88 14.64 -8.11
N MET A 266 -2.78 14.69 -9.09
CA MET A 266 -2.69 15.62 -10.23
C MET A 266 -2.68 17.10 -9.76
N ALA A 267 -3.54 17.45 -8.79
CA ALA A 267 -3.52 18.77 -8.17
C ALA A 267 -2.18 19.06 -7.49
N SER A 268 -1.60 18.07 -6.80
CA SER A 268 -0.29 18.21 -6.14
C SER A 268 0.86 18.35 -7.13
N VAL A 269 0.81 17.67 -8.26
CA VAL A 269 1.77 17.85 -9.37
C VAL A 269 1.75 19.30 -9.86
N LEU A 270 0.58 19.91 -9.99
CA LEU A 270 0.45 21.28 -10.46
C LEU A 270 0.83 22.31 -9.39
N PHE A 271 0.30 22.17 -8.18
CA PHE A 271 0.33 23.21 -7.13
C PHE A 271 1.31 22.91 -5.98
N GLY A 272 2.01 21.78 -5.99
CA GLY A 272 2.90 21.38 -4.87
C GLY A 272 3.95 22.41 -4.52
N SER A 273 4.09 22.70 -3.22
CA SER A 273 4.96 23.77 -2.73
C SER A 273 6.45 23.49 -2.89
N VAL A 274 6.86 22.22 -3.04
CA VAL A 274 8.28 21.82 -3.13
C VAL A 274 8.71 21.59 -4.57
N SER A 275 7.94 20.84 -5.36
CA SER A 275 8.31 20.42 -6.70
C SER A 275 7.16 20.50 -7.72
N GLY A 276 6.13 21.30 -7.45
CA GLY A 276 5.00 21.50 -8.35
C GLY A 276 5.42 22.21 -9.63
N VAL A 277 4.74 21.86 -10.75
CA VAL A 277 5.06 22.38 -12.09
C VAL A 277 4.93 23.90 -12.14
N ILE A 278 3.85 24.47 -11.57
CA ILE A 278 3.63 25.94 -11.58
C ILE A 278 4.79 26.65 -10.86
N ARG A 279 5.26 26.12 -9.74
CA ARG A 279 6.39 26.71 -9.03
C ARG A 279 7.71 26.62 -9.80
N GLN A 280 7.90 25.57 -10.59
CA GLN A 280 9.08 25.46 -11.46
C GLN A 280 9.02 26.42 -12.65
N MET A 281 7.82 26.72 -13.16
CA MET A 281 7.62 27.69 -14.25
C MET A 281 7.80 29.15 -13.79
N PHE A 282 7.52 29.44 -12.50
CA PHE A 282 7.69 30.76 -11.88
C PHE A 282 8.67 30.66 -10.69
N PRO A 283 9.96 30.45 -10.95
CA PRO A 283 10.94 30.40 -9.85
C PRO A 283 10.95 31.75 -9.16
N GLY A 284 10.61 31.76 -7.86
CA GLY A 284 10.75 32.95 -7.04
C GLY A 284 12.20 33.45 -7.11
N ARG A 285 12.43 34.75 -7.28
CA ARG A 285 13.76 35.35 -7.24
C ARG A 285 14.41 34.95 -5.92
N HIS A 286 15.42 34.09 -5.96
CA HIS A 286 16.34 33.94 -4.86
C HIS A 286 17.10 35.25 -4.74
N LEU A 287 16.78 36.04 -3.72
CA LEU A 287 17.68 37.07 -3.23
C LEU A 287 18.86 36.31 -2.63
N GLU A 288 19.92 36.12 -3.43
CA GLU A 288 21.24 35.78 -2.91
C GLU A 288 21.70 36.99 -2.11
N ALA A 289 21.77 36.85 -0.79
CA ALA A 289 22.49 37.74 0.10
C ALA A 289 23.77 37.05 0.54
#